data_467942d5f4d45b4baa43df2f3c74c95a
#
_entry.id   467942d5f4d45b4baa43df2f3c74c95a
#
_cell.length_a   1.000
_cell.length_b   1.000
_cell.length_c   1.000
_cell.angle_alpha   90.00
_cell.angle_beta   90.00
_cell.angle_gamma   90.00
#
_symmetry.space_group_name_H-M   'P 1'
#
loop_
_entity.id
_entity.type
_entity.pdbx_description
1 polymer ?
#
loop_
_entity_poly.entity_id
_entity_poly.type
_entity_poly.pdbx_seq_one_letter_code
_entity_poly.pdbx_strand_id
1 'polypeptide(L)'
;MARQNKLTRREFLHRTAFATAALGLTPELILARSTTNYDSKGLPTRLLGSTGVKVPPVALGTGSRYCAVQDESTGLKILEYALNHGFYYWDTASNYGDGDVISEERLGKILKHRRDEVFLATKVHSRDPVEARQLIEQSLDRLQTDHLDILQIHSVNSVEDVEEFTKPGGVYDLLREMKSEGITRFIGFTGHTSAEAMKYAAANYDFDTMLIALNHLTDGKQKFEQDAIPAALKKGMGVMVMKVVRPRETVNSVSIPRLIQYGLSLKDVSACVIGTDSVDVVKSNLNLVKNFKPLKQDQMEEIKTALAPFYRHENLPWMDPYYQDGNWA
;
A
#
# COMPACT_ATOMS: atom_id res chain seq x y z
N MET A 1 26.49 31.32 -19.66
CA MET A 1 25.05 31.00 -19.48
C MET A 1 24.88 30.37 -18.12
N ALA A 2 24.28 31.10 -17.18
CA ALA A 2 24.09 30.62 -15.80
C ALA A 2 22.93 29.62 -15.78
N ARG A 3 23.19 28.40 -15.30
CA ARG A 3 22.15 27.41 -14.95
C ARG A 3 21.29 28.02 -13.83
N GLN A 4 20.06 28.36 -14.12
CA GLN A 4 19.06 28.61 -13.07
C GLN A 4 18.83 27.29 -12.34
N ASN A 5 19.39 27.14 -11.12
CA ASN A 5 19.02 26.10 -10.20
C ASN A 5 17.54 26.30 -9.83
N LYS A 6 16.65 25.48 -10.38
CA LYS A 6 15.28 25.38 -9.89
C LYS A 6 15.34 24.77 -8.49
N LEU A 7 14.94 25.55 -7.48
CA LEU A 7 14.77 25.05 -6.12
C LEU A 7 13.86 23.84 -6.14
N THR A 8 14.28 22.78 -5.50
CA THR A 8 13.42 21.61 -5.25
C THR A 8 12.29 22.03 -4.30
N ARG A 9 11.16 21.34 -4.34
CA ARG A 9 10.02 21.62 -3.43
C ARG A 9 10.45 21.56 -1.95
N ARG A 10 11.40 20.69 -1.63
CA ARG A 10 12.04 20.56 -0.32
C ARG A 10 12.82 21.83 0.06
N GLU A 11 13.66 22.35 -0.80
CA GLU A 11 14.39 23.61 -0.58
C GLU A 11 13.45 24.81 -0.52
N PHE A 12 12.37 24.79 -1.29
CA PHE A 12 11.32 25.79 -1.24
C PHE A 12 10.56 25.72 0.08
N LEU A 13 10.16 24.52 0.56
CA LEU A 13 9.46 24.32 1.83
C LEU A 13 10.35 24.66 3.03
N HIS A 14 11.61 24.27 3.05
CA HIS A 14 12.55 24.69 4.10
C HIS A 14 12.77 26.20 4.13
N ARG A 15 12.77 26.87 2.99
CA ARG A 15 12.91 28.34 2.93
C ARG A 15 11.59 29.07 3.22
N THR A 16 10.44 28.46 2.93
CA THR A 16 9.12 29.04 3.21
C THR A 16 8.63 28.78 4.63
N ALA A 17 9.06 27.72 5.30
CA ALA A 17 8.71 27.49 6.72
C ALA A 17 9.15 28.68 7.61
N PHE A 18 10.21 29.41 7.25
CA PHE A 18 10.61 30.66 7.90
C PHE A 18 9.84 31.90 7.38
N ALA A 19 9.18 31.81 6.22
CA ALA A 19 8.47 32.94 5.62
C ALA A 19 6.94 32.89 5.77
N THR A 20 6.35 31.71 6.04
CA THR A 20 4.89 31.54 6.13
C THR A 20 4.27 32.08 7.41
N ALA A 21 5.05 32.29 8.47
CA ALA A 21 4.59 33.07 9.62
C ALA A 21 4.22 34.53 9.27
N ALA A 22 4.66 35.03 8.11
CA ALA A 22 4.44 36.41 7.68
C ALA A 22 3.32 36.55 6.60
N LEU A 23 2.79 35.48 6.02
CA LEU A 23 1.86 35.56 4.87
C LEU A 23 0.48 34.92 5.11
N GLY A 24 0.17 34.38 6.28
CA GLY A 24 -1.19 33.89 6.63
C GLY A 24 -1.72 32.75 5.73
N LEU A 25 -0.83 31.98 5.08
CA LEU A 25 -1.22 30.85 4.25
C LEU A 25 -1.50 29.64 5.14
N THR A 26 -2.73 29.13 5.11
CA THR A 26 -3.11 27.93 5.86
C THR A 26 -2.55 26.66 5.19
N PRO A 27 -2.30 25.56 5.95
CA PRO A 27 -1.85 24.28 5.41
C PRO A 27 -2.73 23.73 4.29
N GLU A 28 -4.02 24.06 4.28
CA GLU A 28 -4.99 23.67 3.25
C GLU A 28 -4.68 24.29 1.88
N LEU A 29 -4.09 25.48 1.83
CA LEU A 29 -3.67 26.12 0.58
C LEU A 29 -2.40 25.49 -0.01
N ILE A 30 -1.58 24.81 0.80
CA ILE A 30 -0.39 24.09 0.37
C ILE A 30 -0.79 22.73 -0.20
N LEU A 31 -1.79 22.05 0.39
CA LEU A 31 -2.37 20.79 -0.13
C LEU A 31 -3.14 20.96 -1.45
N ALA A 32 -3.70 22.13 -1.71
CA ALA A 32 -4.49 22.40 -2.92
C ALA A 32 -3.68 22.54 -4.21
N ARG A 33 -2.35 22.39 -4.18
CA ARG A 33 -1.47 22.65 -5.33
C ARG A 33 -0.95 21.43 -6.10
N SER A 34 -1.22 20.21 -5.68
CA SER A 34 -0.99 19.06 -6.56
C SER A 34 -2.27 18.74 -7.32
N THR A 35 -2.37 19.20 -8.55
CA THR A 35 -3.40 18.71 -9.48
C THR A 35 -3.08 17.24 -9.76
N THR A 36 -3.67 16.34 -8.97
CA THR A 36 -3.57 14.91 -9.22
C THR A 36 -4.42 14.58 -10.45
N ASN A 37 -3.80 13.95 -11.43
CA ASN A 37 -4.44 13.54 -12.68
C ASN A 37 -4.79 12.04 -12.69
N TYR A 38 -5.29 11.53 -11.56
CA TYR A 38 -5.69 10.12 -11.49
C TYR A 38 -6.83 9.84 -12.45
N ASP A 39 -6.55 9.01 -13.43
CA ASP A 39 -7.51 8.64 -14.45
C ASP A 39 -7.75 7.13 -14.43
N SER A 40 -8.95 6.72 -14.01
CA SER A 40 -9.35 5.32 -13.97
C SER A 40 -9.60 4.70 -15.34
N LYS A 41 -9.51 5.46 -16.43
CA LYS A 41 -9.83 5.00 -17.80
C LYS A 41 -11.19 4.30 -17.88
N GLY A 42 -12.15 4.80 -17.12
CA GLY A 42 -13.50 4.25 -17.05
C GLY A 42 -13.66 3.01 -16.16
N LEU A 43 -12.60 2.58 -15.46
CA LEU A 43 -12.74 1.53 -14.43
C LEU A 43 -13.56 2.04 -13.25
N PRO A 44 -14.35 1.17 -12.60
CA PRO A 44 -14.98 1.51 -11.33
C PRO A 44 -13.91 1.88 -10.29
N THR A 45 -14.26 2.79 -9.39
CA THR A 45 -13.40 3.21 -8.29
C THR A 45 -14.14 3.11 -6.96
N ARG A 46 -13.39 3.02 -5.86
CA ARG A 46 -13.91 2.99 -4.49
C ARG A 46 -13.30 4.11 -3.67
N LEU A 47 -14.04 4.66 -2.72
CA LEU A 47 -13.47 5.58 -1.73
C LEU A 47 -12.46 4.86 -0.86
N LEU A 48 -11.34 5.51 -0.60
CA LEU A 48 -10.33 5.05 0.34
C LEU A 48 -10.66 5.61 1.73
N GLY A 49 -11.59 4.95 2.41
CA GLY A 49 -12.08 5.42 3.70
C GLY A 49 -12.53 6.88 3.68
N SER A 50 -12.16 7.62 4.72
CA SER A 50 -12.47 9.05 4.89
C SER A 50 -11.48 9.98 4.20
N THR A 51 -10.52 9.47 3.40
CA THR A 51 -9.51 10.31 2.71
C THR A 51 -10.08 11.21 1.62
N GLY A 52 -11.30 10.94 1.16
CA GLY A 52 -11.92 11.62 0.03
C GLY A 52 -11.36 11.19 -1.34
N VAL A 53 -10.32 10.35 -1.38
CA VAL A 53 -9.71 9.86 -2.62
C VAL A 53 -10.42 8.61 -3.11
N LYS A 54 -10.66 8.53 -4.42
CA LYS A 54 -11.12 7.31 -5.07
C LYS A 54 -9.92 6.56 -5.63
N VAL A 55 -9.92 5.23 -5.48
CA VAL A 55 -8.86 4.34 -5.99
C VAL A 55 -9.47 3.19 -6.80
N PRO A 56 -8.73 2.61 -7.78
CA PRO A 56 -9.16 1.38 -8.44
C PRO A 56 -9.30 0.24 -7.41
N PRO A 57 -10.26 -0.68 -7.58
CA PRO A 57 -10.45 -1.78 -6.62
C PRO A 57 -9.27 -2.78 -6.61
N VAL A 58 -8.43 -2.76 -7.65
CA VAL A 58 -7.17 -3.50 -7.68
C VAL A 58 -6.03 -2.49 -7.76
N ALA A 59 -5.12 -2.56 -6.79
CA ALA A 59 -3.88 -1.81 -6.77
C ALA A 59 -2.72 -2.69 -7.27
N LEU A 60 -1.77 -2.06 -7.95
CA LEU A 60 -0.57 -2.72 -8.46
C LEU A 60 0.42 -2.92 -7.32
N GLY A 61 0.58 -4.16 -6.84
CA GLY A 61 1.61 -4.54 -5.90
C GLY A 61 2.94 -4.81 -6.60
N THR A 62 3.99 -4.11 -6.18
CA THR A 62 5.31 -4.17 -6.80
C THR A 62 6.36 -4.85 -5.91
N GLY A 63 5.93 -5.72 -4.99
CA GLY A 63 6.80 -6.55 -4.16
C GLY A 63 7.34 -7.79 -4.91
N SER A 64 7.49 -8.90 -4.20
CA SER A 64 8.20 -10.12 -4.65
C SER A 64 7.87 -10.59 -6.07
N ARG A 65 6.60 -10.64 -6.46
CA ARG A 65 6.25 -11.08 -7.82
C ARG A 65 6.74 -10.13 -8.91
N TYR A 66 6.65 -8.83 -8.65
CA TYR A 66 7.14 -7.82 -9.59
C TYR A 66 8.67 -7.79 -9.62
N CYS A 67 9.31 -7.90 -8.46
CA CYS A 67 10.78 -7.94 -8.37
C CYS A 67 11.38 -9.18 -9.02
N ALA A 68 10.66 -10.32 -9.04
CA ALA A 68 11.10 -11.53 -9.76
C ALA A 68 11.19 -11.35 -11.29
N VAL A 69 10.61 -10.27 -11.85
CA VAL A 69 10.80 -9.90 -13.27
C VAL A 69 12.15 -9.23 -13.43
N GLN A 70 13.18 -10.02 -13.75
CA GLN A 70 14.56 -9.51 -13.83
C GLN A 70 14.77 -8.56 -15.03
N ASP A 71 14.10 -8.80 -16.17
CA ASP A 71 14.19 -7.90 -17.33
C ASP A 71 13.51 -6.56 -17.07
N GLU A 72 14.31 -5.50 -17.04
CA GLU A 72 13.86 -4.14 -16.77
C GLU A 72 12.80 -3.67 -17.77
N SER A 73 12.99 -3.95 -19.06
CA SER A 73 12.08 -3.49 -20.10
C SER A 73 10.68 -4.11 -19.93
N THR A 74 10.63 -5.36 -19.52
CA THR A 74 9.38 -6.05 -19.17
C THR A 74 8.74 -5.44 -17.92
N GLY A 75 9.53 -5.17 -16.87
CA GLY A 75 9.04 -4.50 -15.67
C GLY A 75 8.43 -3.13 -15.96
N LEU A 76 9.10 -2.31 -16.77
CA LEU A 76 8.58 -1.00 -17.17
C LEU A 76 7.31 -1.11 -18.02
N LYS A 77 7.24 -2.05 -18.96
CA LYS A 77 6.03 -2.31 -19.75
C LYS A 77 4.82 -2.69 -18.90
N ILE A 78 5.02 -3.45 -17.82
CA ILE A 78 3.95 -3.79 -16.87
C ILE A 78 3.40 -2.52 -16.22
N LEU A 79 4.27 -1.64 -15.70
CA LEU A 79 3.88 -0.38 -15.06
C LEU A 79 3.13 0.54 -16.02
N GLU A 80 3.70 0.77 -17.20
CA GLU A 80 3.10 1.64 -18.22
C GLU A 80 1.74 1.09 -18.68
N TYR A 81 1.66 -0.23 -18.93
CA TYR A 81 0.41 -0.85 -19.33
C TYR A 81 -0.67 -0.69 -18.25
N ALA A 82 -0.33 -0.94 -16.99
CA ALA A 82 -1.23 -0.80 -15.86
C ALA A 82 -1.76 0.64 -15.73
N LEU A 83 -0.87 1.63 -15.76
CA LEU A 83 -1.22 3.06 -15.65
C LEU A 83 -2.10 3.52 -16.82
N ASN A 84 -1.72 3.16 -18.06
CA ASN A 84 -2.46 3.53 -19.26
C ASN A 84 -3.87 2.91 -19.33
N HIS A 85 -4.15 1.89 -18.51
CA HIS A 85 -5.44 1.23 -18.41
C HIS A 85 -6.18 1.49 -17.10
N GLY A 86 -5.73 2.48 -16.29
CA GLY A 86 -6.47 2.96 -15.12
C GLY A 86 -6.08 2.34 -13.78
N PHE A 87 -5.06 1.49 -13.72
CA PHE A 87 -4.49 1.02 -12.46
C PHE A 87 -3.44 2.00 -11.96
N TYR A 88 -3.88 3.17 -11.52
CA TYR A 88 -3.03 4.26 -11.05
C TYR A 88 -2.63 4.14 -9.57
N TYR A 89 -3.15 3.20 -8.79
CA TYR A 89 -2.70 2.95 -7.43
C TYR A 89 -1.56 1.94 -7.43
N TRP A 90 -0.37 2.39 -7.04
CA TRP A 90 0.85 1.58 -6.95
C TRP A 90 1.32 1.46 -5.51
N ASP A 91 1.59 0.23 -5.06
CA ASP A 91 2.05 -0.09 -3.72
C ASP A 91 3.43 -0.74 -3.77
N THR A 92 4.41 -0.11 -3.14
CA THR A 92 5.80 -0.58 -3.00
C THR A 92 6.26 -0.51 -1.55
N ALA A 93 7.55 -0.74 -1.28
CA ALA A 93 8.20 -0.56 0.02
C ALA A 93 9.71 -0.33 -0.13
N SER A 94 10.34 0.30 0.85
CA SER A 94 11.77 0.62 0.89
C SER A 94 12.69 -0.61 0.78
N ASN A 95 12.19 -1.79 1.16
CA ASN A 95 12.92 -3.06 1.16
C ASN A 95 12.45 -4.05 0.08
N TYR A 96 11.61 -3.63 -0.88
CA TYR A 96 11.21 -4.53 -1.97
C TYR A 96 12.30 -4.64 -3.03
N GLY A 97 12.81 -5.86 -3.19
CA GLY A 97 13.83 -6.17 -4.18
C GLY A 97 13.99 -7.68 -4.41
N ASP A 98 14.70 -8.06 -5.48
CA ASP A 98 15.11 -9.42 -5.80
C ASP A 98 16.32 -9.36 -6.75
N GLY A 99 17.45 -9.94 -6.35
CA GLY A 99 18.72 -9.79 -7.08
C GLY A 99 19.10 -8.31 -7.24
N ASP A 100 19.31 -7.88 -8.49
CA ASP A 100 19.64 -6.49 -8.82
C ASP A 100 18.42 -5.57 -8.95
N VAL A 101 17.22 -6.11 -8.78
CA VAL A 101 15.96 -5.35 -8.92
C VAL A 101 15.63 -4.67 -7.61
N ILE A 102 15.56 -3.34 -7.62
CA ILE A 102 14.99 -2.52 -6.53
C ILE A 102 13.68 -1.93 -7.05
N SER A 103 12.56 -2.31 -6.39
CA SER A 103 11.22 -1.91 -6.84
C SER A 103 11.09 -0.39 -6.98
N GLU A 104 11.48 0.37 -5.96
CA GLU A 104 11.37 1.83 -5.94
C GLU A 104 12.17 2.49 -7.08
N GLU A 105 13.37 2.01 -7.40
CA GLU A 105 14.18 2.55 -8.49
C GLU A 105 13.51 2.33 -9.86
N ARG A 106 12.90 1.15 -10.05
CA ARG A 106 12.20 0.84 -11.28
C ARG A 106 10.93 1.69 -11.44
N LEU A 107 10.18 1.89 -10.36
CA LEU A 107 9.02 2.79 -10.36
C LEU A 107 9.46 4.24 -10.64
N GLY A 108 10.55 4.69 -10.07
CA GLY A 108 11.11 6.02 -10.24
C GLY A 108 11.35 6.40 -11.72
N LYS A 109 11.69 5.42 -12.56
CA LYS A 109 11.88 5.66 -14.01
C LYS A 109 10.60 6.13 -14.72
N ILE A 110 9.43 5.68 -14.25
CA ILE A 110 8.13 6.15 -14.75
C ILE A 110 7.70 7.42 -13.99
N LEU A 111 7.82 7.40 -12.66
CA LEU A 111 7.34 8.48 -11.80
C LEU A 111 8.03 9.81 -12.09
N LYS A 112 9.31 9.81 -12.47
CA LYS A 112 10.04 11.01 -12.91
C LYS A 112 9.28 11.88 -13.90
N HIS A 113 8.44 11.27 -14.74
CA HIS A 113 7.71 11.93 -15.80
C HIS A 113 6.18 11.92 -15.62
N ARG A 114 5.67 11.02 -14.75
CA ARG A 114 4.23 10.74 -14.62
C ARG A 114 3.76 10.67 -13.16
N ARG A 115 4.44 11.38 -12.24
CA ARG A 115 4.14 11.32 -10.80
C ARG A 115 2.68 11.67 -10.48
N ASP A 116 2.15 12.71 -11.09
CA ASP A 116 0.79 13.21 -10.83
C ASP A 116 -0.32 12.28 -11.32
N GLU A 117 0.04 11.27 -12.15
CA GLU A 117 -0.90 10.27 -12.64
C GLU A 117 -0.99 9.05 -11.69
N VAL A 118 -0.09 8.92 -10.71
CA VAL A 118 0.03 7.74 -9.85
C VAL A 118 -0.32 8.07 -8.40
N PHE A 119 -1.26 7.33 -7.82
CA PHE A 119 -1.50 7.28 -6.38
C PHE A 119 -0.49 6.30 -5.78
N LEU A 120 0.54 6.84 -5.12
CA LEU A 120 1.76 6.13 -4.74
C LEU A 120 1.79 5.85 -3.25
N ALA A 121 1.94 4.57 -2.89
CA ALA A 121 2.17 4.14 -1.52
C ALA A 121 3.55 3.47 -1.39
N THR A 122 4.32 3.86 -0.38
CA THR A 122 5.51 3.13 0.06
C THR A 122 5.49 2.89 1.58
N LYS A 123 6.49 2.14 2.07
CA LYS A 123 6.51 1.67 3.46
C LYS A 123 7.91 1.79 4.04
N VAL A 124 7.98 2.08 5.34
CA VAL A 124 9.22 2.08 6.12
C VAL A 124 9.18 0.94 7.15
N HIS A 125 10.25 0.16 7.23
CA HIS A 125 10.31 -1.03 8.09
C HIS A 125 11.02 -0.80 9.42
N SER A 126 11.84 0.25 9.55
CA SER A 126 12.52 0.58 10.80
C SER A 126 11.57 1.09 11.88
N ARG A 127 11.85 0.76 13.13
CA ARG A 127 11.19 1.30 14.33
C ARG A 127 12.02 2.40 14.99
N ASP A 128 13.28 2.58 14.57
CA ASP A 128 14.09 3.73 14.97
C ASP A 128 13.72 4.95 14.11
N PRO A 129 13.31 6.08 14.70
CA PRO A 129 12.84 7.25 13.93
C PRO A 129 13.95 7.91 13.11
N VAL A 130 15.21 7.81 13.51
CA VAL A 130 16.34 8.38 12.75
C VAL A 130 16.62 7.55 11.51
N GLU A 131 16.71 6.23 11.65
CA GLU A 131 16.84 5.31 10.53
C GLU A 131 15.61 5.37 9.62
N ALA A 132 14.41 5.42 10.18
CA ALA A 132 13.17 5.53 9.41
C ALA A 132 13.17 6.78 8.52
N ARG A 133 13.62 7.93 9.03
CA ARG A 133 13.76 9.17 8.24
C ARG A 133 14.72 8.97 7.07
N GLN A 134 15.88 8.37 7.31
CA GLN A 134 16.88 8.08 6.26
C GLN A 134 16.31 7.16 5.17
N LEU A 135 15.58 6.10 5.57
CA LEU A 135 14.92 5.19 4.63
C LEU A 135 13.83 5.89 3.81
N ILE A 136 13.05 6.78 4.40
CA ILE A 136 12.03 7.58 3.69
C ILE A 136 12.69 8.51 2.67
N GLU A 137 13.78 9.18 3.05
CA GLU A 137 14.54 10.04 2.14
C GLU A 137 15.13 9.23 0.97
N GLN A 138 15.70 8.06 1.24
CA GLN A 138 16.17 7.14 0.19
C GLN A 138 15.03 6.67 -0.73
N SER A 139 13.84 6.38 -0.16
CA SER A 139 12.67 6.02 -0.96
C SER A 139 12.26 7.14 -1.92
N LEU A 140 12.22 8.38 -1.46
CA LEU A 140 11.92 9.53 -2.32
C LEU A 140 12.95 9.69 -3.45
N ASP A 141 14.24 9.52 -3.15
CA ASP A 141 15.31 9.58 -4.14
C ASP A 141 15.20 8.45 -5.17
N ARG A 142 14.95 7.20 -4.77
CA ARG A 142 14.74 6.05 -5.65
C ARG A 142 13.50 6.20 -6.51
N LEU A 143 12.41 6.66 -5.91
CA LEU A 143 11.13 6.92 -6.59
C LEU A 143 11.18 8.17 -7.48
N GLN A 144 12.26 8.97 -7.41
CA GLN A 144 12.44 10.21 -8.16
C GLN A 144 11.25 11.18 -8.00
N THR A 145 10.78 11.34 -6.76
CA THR A 145 9.66 12.20 -6.38
C THR A 145 9.94 12.92 -5.07
N ASP A 146 9.28 14.04 -4.83
CA ASP A 146 9.36 14.80 -3.59
C ASP A 146 8.17 14.55 -2.65
N HIS A 147 7.23 13.70 -3.04
CA HIS A 147 6.03 13.42 -2.25
C HIS A 147 5.44 12.03 -2.49
N LEU A 148 4.69 11.57 -1.51
CA LEU A 148 3.96 10.30 -1.49
C LEU A 148 2.46 10.56 -1.32
N ASP A 149 1.62 9.60 -1.73
CA ASP A 149 0.22 9.63 -1.35
C ASP A 149 -0.01 8.92 -0.01
N ILE A 150 0.60 7.75 0.18
CA ILE A 150 0.55 7.05 1.46
C ILE A 150 1.97 6.68 1.89
N LEU A 151 2.32 6.98 3.14
CA LEU A 151 3.50 6.45 3.83
C LEU A 151 3.05 5.52 4.95
N GLN A 152 3.55 4.26 4.95
CA GLN A 152 3.06 3.23 5.85
C GLN A 152 4.16 2.68 6.76
N ILE A 153 3.82 2.39 8.03
CA ILE A 153 4.64 1.54 8.90
C ILE A 153 4.50 0.10 8.44
N HIS A 154 5.61 -0.53 8.07
CA HIS A 154 5.63 -1.85 7.44
C HIS A 154 5.59 -2.97 8.46
N SER A 155 4.76 -4.01 8.20
CA SER A 155 4.78 -5.32 8.87
C SER A 155 4.64 -5.26 10.40
N VAL A 156 3.59 -4.60 10.87
CA VAL A 156 3.20 -4.62 12.28
C VAL A 156 2.89 -6.06 12.71
N ASN A 157 3.52 -6.54 13.78
CA ASN A 157 3.50 -7.96 14.15
C ASN A 157 2.99 -8.26 15.58
N SER A 158 3.03 -7.31 16.51
CA SER A 158 2.54 -7.48 17.89
C SER A 158 2.05 -6.15 18.48
N VAL A 159 1.37 -6.21 19.62
CA VAL A 159 0.96 -5.02 20.36
C VAL A 159 2.18 -4.25 20.87
N GLU A 160 3.21 -4.95 21.33
CA GLU A 160 4.48 -4.34 21.77
C GLU A 160 5.18 -3.61 20.61
N ASP A 161 5.10 -4.13 19.40
CA ASP A 161 5.61 -3.45 18.21
C ASP A 161 4.83 -2.14 17.95
N VAL A 162 3.50 -2.15 18.16
CA VAL A 162 2.70 -0.92 18.09
C VAL A 162 3.12 0.10 19.15
N GLU A 163 3.30 -0.34 20.39
CA GLU A 163 3.74 0.51 21.48
C GLU A 163 5.14 1.10 21.23
N GLU A 164 6.04 0.30 20.62
CA GLU A 164 7.40 0.75 20.28
C GLU A 164 7.36 1.89 19.25
N PHE A 165 6.67 1.74 18.13
CA PHE A 165 6.66 2.80 17.11
C PHE A 165 5.75 3.99 17.45
N THR A 166 4.86 3.85 18.43
CA THR A 166 3.96 4.93 18.86
C THR A 166 4.40 5.64 20.14
N LYS A 167 5.50 5.23 20.77
CA LYS A 167 6.08 5.96 21.89
C LYS A 167 6.40 7.41 21.51
N PRO A 168 6.42 8.35 22.46
CA PRO A 168 6.75 9.75 22.16
C PRO A 168 8.08 9.88 21.39
N GLY A 169 8.04 10.58 20.27
CA GLY A 169 9.19 10.71 19.35
C GLY A 169 9.47 9.47 18.49
N GLY A 170 8.60 8.47 18.49
CA GLY A 170 8.73 7.26 17.66
C GLY A 170 8.36 7.49 16.20
N VAL A 171 8.33 6.39 15.43
CA VAL A 171 8.08 6.45 13.97
C VAL A 171 6.68 6.98 13.63
N TYR A 172 5.68 6.73 14.48
CA TYR A 172 4.34 7.30 14.29
C TYR A 172 4.36 8.83 14.30
N ASP A 173 5.07 9.45 15.25
CA ASP A 173 5.23 10.90 15.30
C ASP A 173 5.99 11.42 14.08
N LEU A 174 7.02 10.71 13.63
CA LEU A 174 7.74 11.02 12.40
C LEU A 174 6.80 11.00 11.17
N LEU A 175 5.94 10.00 11.02
CA LEU A 175 4.99 9.95 9.91
C LEU A 175 4.00 11.13 9.96
N ARG A 176 3.54 11.52 11.15
CA ARG A 176 2.68 12.69 11.32
C ARG A 176 3.40 14.00 10.95
N GLU A 177 4.68 14.12 11.31
CA GLU A 177 5.53 15.24 10.88
C GLU A 177 5.63 15.28 9.35
N MET A 178 5.99 14.16 8.70
CA MET A 178 6.05 14.03 7.24
C MET A 178 4.71 14.40 6.55
N LYS A 179 3.58 14.05 7.18
CA LYS A 179 2.26 14.47 6.71
C LYS A 179 2.06 15.97 6.85
N SER A 180 2.44 16.57 7.97
CA SER A 180 2.32 18.02 8.19
C SER A 180 3.23 18.83 7.27
N GLU A 181 4.37 18.29 6.88
CA GLU A 181 5.31 18.88 5.92
C GLU A 181 4.88 18.69 4.45
N GLY A 182 3.83 17.92 4.19
CA GLY A 182 3.33 17.64 2.85
C GLY A 182 4.20 16.65 2.07
N ILE A 183 5.10 15.91 2.72
CA ILE A 183 5.90 14.83 2.13
C ILE A 183 5.01 13.63 1.84
N THR A 184 4.03 13.37 2.68
CA THR A 184 2.96 12.40 2.40
C THR A 184 1.59 13.02 2.63
N ARG A 185 0.59 12.58 1.86
CA ARG A 185 -0.80 13.02 2.06
C ARG A 185 -1.49 12.26 3.18
N PHE A 186 -1.22 10.97 3.25
CA PHE A 186 -1.84 10.05 4.21
C PHE A 186 -0.78 9.19 4.87
N ILE A 187 -1.07 8.76 6.10
CA ILE A 187 -0.26 7.81 6.84
C ILE A 187 -1.03 6.51 7.07
N GLY A 188 -0.31 5.39 7.09
CA GLY A 188 -0.92 4.09 7.28
C GLY A 188 0.00 3.10 7.97
N PHE A 189 -0.48 1.88 8.10
CA PHE A 189 0.30 0.76 8.61
C PHE A 189 -0.12 -0.54 7.92
N THR A 190 0.78 -1.51 7.93
CA THR A 190 0.55 -2.81 7.28
C THR A 190 0.88 -3.96 8.22
N GLY A 191 0.23 -5.10 8.06
CA GLY A 191 0.52 -6.28 8.87
C GLY A 191 0.08 -7.60 8.23
N HIS A 192 0.76 -8.67 8.68
CA HIS A 192 0.53 -10.03 8.18
C HIS A 192 0.21 -11.03 9.29
N THR A 193 0.64 -10.77 10.53
CA THR A 193 0.79 -11.81 11.54
C THR A 193 -0.17 -11.70 12.73
N SER A 194 -0.66 -10.50 13.04
CA SER A 194 -1.48 -10.28 14.24
C SER A 194 -2.68 -9.37 13.98
N ALA A 195 -3.88 -9.96 13.96
CA ALA A 195 -5.11 -9.19 13.90
C ALA A 195 -5.33 -8.36 15.17
N GLU A 196 -4.83 -8.82 16.31
CA GLU A 196 -4.87 -8.09 17.57
C GLU A 196 -4.07 -6.80 17.50
N ALA A 197 -2.81 -6.87 17.03
CA ALA A 197 -1.96 -5.69 16.85
C ALA A 197 -2.56 -4.70 15.86
N MET A 198 -3.07 -5.20 14.73
CA MET A 198 -3.71 -4.36 13.72
C MET A 198 -4.97 -3.69 14.26
N LYS A 199 -5.79 -4.41 15.03
CA LYS A 199 -6.96 -3.86 15.73
C LYS A 199 -6.53 -2.81 16.77
N TYR A 200 -5.49 -3.11 17.56
CA TYR A 200 -4.98 -2.20 18.59
C TYR A 200 -4.49 -0.88 17.98
N ALA A 201 -3.68 -0.96 16.92
CA ALA A 201 -3.22 0.23 16.19
C ALA A 201 -4.40 1.03 15.61
N ALA A 202 -5.35 0.35 14.94
CA ALA A 202 -6.51 1.00 14.36
C ALA A 202 -7.42 1.67 15.39
N ALA A 203 -7.60 1.07 16.55
CA ALA A 203 -8.50 1.60 17.58
C ALA A 203 -7.92 2.80 18.34
N ASN A 204 -6.60 2.84 18.56
CA ASN A 204 -5.95 3.77 19.48
C ASN A 204 -5.21 4.93 18.80
N TYR A 205 -4.91 4.83 17.49
CA TYR A 205 -4.12 5.84 16.78
C TYR A 205 -4.83 6.36 15.52
N ASP A 206 -4.50 7.57 15.11
CA ASP A 206 -5.15 8.25 14.00
C ASP A 206 -4.36 8.03 12.70
N PHE A 207 -4.51 6.84 12.13
CA PHE A 207 -4.05 6.50 10.79
C PHE A 207 -5.16 6.73 9.76
N ASP A 208 -4.77 7.02 8.52
CA ASP A 208 -5.71 7.18 7.41
C ASP A 208 -6.02 5.86 6.71
N THR A 209 -5.06 4.91 6.73
CA THR A 209 -5.18 3.64 5.99
C THR A 209 -4.61 2.45 6.75
N MET A 210 -5.15 1.27 6.44
CA MET A 210 -4.66 -0.03 6.89
C MET A 210 -4.57 -1.01 5.72
N LEU A 211 -3.40 -1.65 5.54
CA LEU A 211 -3.19 -2.73 4.57
C LEU A 211 -2.90 -4.03 5.30
N ILE A 212 -3.73 -5.04 5.14
CA ILE A 212 -3.61 -6.31 5.84
C ILE A 212 -3.54 -7.51 4.90
N ALA A 213 -2.89 -8.58 5.35
CA ALA A 213 -2.98 -9.87 4.68
C ALA A 213 -4.36 -10.48 4.88
N LEU A 214 -4.96 -10.98 3.79
CA LEU A 214 -6.23 -11.69 3.83
C LEU A 214 -5.97 -13.19 3.65
N ASN A 215 -6.34 -13.99 4.63
CA ASN A 215 -5.99 -15.40 4.69
C ASN A 215 -7.13 -16.34 5.10
N HIS A 216 -8.35 -15.93 5.19
CA HIS A 216 -9.53 -16.75 5.53
C HIS A 216 -9.44 -17.56 6.84
N LEU A 217 -8.45 -17.30 7.70
CA LEU A 217 -8.42 -17.90 9.03
C LEU A 217 -9.55 -17.34 9.89
N THR A 218 -10.27 -18.23 10.55
CA THR A 218 -11.39 -17.89 11.43
C THR A 218 -11.01 -17.92 12.91
N ASP A 219 -9.83 -18.41 13.24
CA ASP A 219 -9.30 -18.56 14.57
C ASP A 219 -7.84 -18.12 14.70
N GLY A 220 -7.29 -18.13 15.92
CA GLY A 220 -5.91 -17.73 16.15
C GLY A 220 -5.63 -16.24 15.94
N LYS A 221 -4.38 -15.92 15.59
CA LYS A 221 -3.88 -14.53 15.47
C LYS A 221 -4.29 -13.82 14.18
N GLN A 222 -4.88 -14.54 13.22
CA GLN A 222 -5.14 -14.07 11.85
C GLN A 222 -6.62 -13.71 11.60
N LYS A 223 -7.38 -13.36 12.63
CA LYS A 223 -8.81 -12.99 12.53
C LYS A 223 -9.01 -11.57 11.97
N PHE A 224 -8.41 -11.26 10.82
CA PHE A 224 -8.44 -9.91 10.26
C PHE A 224 -9.85 -9.45 9.89
N GLU A 225 -10.67 -10.33 9.30
CA GLU A 225 -12.02 -9.98 8.87
C GLU A 225 -12.96 -9.69 10.05
N GLN A 226 -12.79 -10.39 11.18
CA GLN A 226 -13.64 -10.28 12.35
C GLN A 226 -13.19 -9.17 13.31
N ASP A 227 -11.91 -8.87 13.38
CA ASP A 227 -11.32 -8.01 14.40
C ASP A 227 -10.74 -6.71 13.83
N ALA A 228 -9.72 -6.81 12.96
CA ALA A 228 -8.95 -5.64 12.50
C ALA A 228 -9.73 -4.78 11.51
N ILE A 229 -10.37 -5.38 10.50
CA ILE A 229 -11.16 -4.64 9.50
C ILE A 229 -12.27 -3.81 10.16
N PRO A 230 -13.14 -4.39 11.03
CA PRO A 230 -14.17 -3.60 11.69
C PRO A 230 -13.64 -2.44 12.55
N ALA A 231 -12.48 -2.64 13.21
CA ALA A 231 -11.86 -1.59 14.01
C ALA A 231 -11.39 -0.40 13.14
N ALA A 232 -10.73 -0.69 12.02
CA ALA A 232 -10.29 0.32 11.07
C ALA A 232 -11.47 1.09 10.43
N LEU A 233 -12.51 0.37 10.00
CA LEU A 233 -13.71 0.98 9.41
C LEU A 233 -14.43 1.89 10.40
N LYS A 234 -14.49 1.53 11.69
CA LYS A 234 -15.08 2.37 12.73
C LYS A 234 -14.37 3.73 12.87
N LYS A 235 -13.07 3.77 12.59
CA LYS A 235 -12.25 5.00 12.59
C LYS A 235 -12.28 5.71 11.22
N GLY A 236 -12.98 5.18 10.23
CA GLY A 236 -13.05 5.75 8.89
C GLY A 236 -11.79 5.50 8.04
N MET A 237 -10.92 4.58 8.43
CA MET A 237 -9.72 4.27 7.66
C MET A 237 -10.04 3.63 6.32
N GLY A 238 -9.24 3.93 5.31
CA GLY A 238 -9.22 3.17 4.06
C GLY A 238 -8.60 1.79 4.29
N VAL A 239 -9.37 0.73 4.03
CA VAL A 239 -8.89 -0.64 4.23
C VAL A 239 -8.53 -1.25 2.88
N MET A 240 -7.29 -1.72 2.76
CA MET A 240 -6.81 -2.51 1.65
C MET A 240 -6.42 -3.91 2.14
N VAL A 241 -6.54 -4.90 1.25
CA VAL A 241 -6.15 -6.28 1.54
C VAL A 241 -5.09 -6.76 0.55
N MET A 242 -4.16 -7.57 1.03
CA MET A 242 -3.11 -8.21 0.24
C MET A 242 -3.08 -9.72 0.50
N LYS A 243 -2.21 -10.46 -0.20
CA LYS A 243 -2.06 -11.92 -0.07
C LYS A 243 -3.33 -12.72 -0.40
N VAL A 244 -4.31 -12.12 -1.07
CA VAL A 244 -5.59 -12.77 -1.42
C VAL A 244 -5.41 -13.99 -2.32
N VAL A 245 -4.31 -14.09 -3.07
CA VAL A 245 -3.98 -15.18 -4.00
C VAL A 245 -2.91 -16.11 -3.40
N ARG A 246 -2.72 -16.07 -2.08
CA ARG A 246 -1.73 -16.87 -1.39
C ARG A 246 -2.37 -17.70 -0.26
N PRO A 247 -1.76 -18.82 0.13
CA PRO A 247 -0.63 -19.54 -0.50
C PRO A 247 -0.94 -20.03 -1.94
N ARG A 248 0.08 -20.35 -2.73
CA ARG A 248 -0.10 -20.80 -4.14
C ARG A 248 -0.96 -22.04 -4.25
N GLU A 249 -0.93 -22.89 -3.25
CA GLU A 249 -1.71 -24.13 -3.15
C GLU A 249 -3.22 -23.87 -3.23
N THR A 250 -3.69 -22.72 -2.78
CA THR A 250 -5.11 -22.37 -2.81
C THR A 250 -5.68 -22.23 -4.21
N VAL A 251 -4.85 -21.89 -5.21
CA VAL A 251 -5.31 -21.73 -6.59
C VAL A 251 -5.74 -23.03 -7.25
N ASN A 252 -5.36 -24.17 -6.68
CA ASN A 252 -5.83 -25.49 -7.14
C ASN A 252 -7.27 -25.78 -6.71
N SER A 253 -7.73 -25.15 -5.64
CA SER A 253 -9.08 -25.32 -5.08
C SER A 253 -10.04 -24.21 -5.48
N VAL A 254 -9.52 -22.97 -5.57
CA VAL A 254 -10.29 -21.79 -5.93
C VAL A 254 -9.53 -20.98 -6.97
N SER A 255 -10.15 -20.64 -8.09
CA SER A 255 -9.50 -19.88 -9.15
C SER A 255 -9.06 -18.48 -8.70
N ILE A 256 -7.95 -17.98 -9.25
CA ILE A 256 -7.40 -16.65 -8.94
C ILE A 256 -8.46 -15.55 -9.03
N PRO A 257 -9.29 -15.46 -10.10
CA PRO A 257 -10.34 -14.46 -10.16
C PRO A 257 -11.34 -14.54 -8.98
N ARG A 258 -11.67 -15.74 -8.52
CA ARG A 258 -12.59 -15.96 -7.40
C ARG A 258 -11.95 -15.52 -6.06
N LEU A 259 -10.65 -15.76 -5.89
CA LEU A 259 -9.90 -15.29 -4.71
C LEU A 259 -9.88 -13.76 -4.62
N ILE A 260 -9.59 -13.09 -5.75
CA ILE A 260 -9.62 -11.61 -5.81
C ILE A 260 -11.05 -11.10 -5.61
N GLN A 261 -12.04 -11.75 -6.26
CA GLN A 261 -13.45 -11.40 -6.09
C GLN A 261 -13.89 -11.50 -4.63
N TYR A 262 -13.41 -12.50 -3.88
CA TYR A 262 -13.67 -12.62 -2.45
C TYR A 262 -13.18 -11.38 -1.68
N GLY A 263 -11.91 -11.00 -1.84
CA GLY A 263 -11.35 -9.82 -1.17
C GLY A 263 -12.11 -8.53 -1.53
N LEU A 264 -12.49 -8.38 -2.79
CA LEU A 264 -13.28 -7.25 -3.26
C LEU A 264 -14.75 -7.29 -2.81
N SER A 265 -15.25 -8.44 -2.35
CA SER A 265 -16.62 -8.61 -1.84
C SER A 265 -16.73 -8.33 -0.34
N LEU A 266 -15.63 -8.21 0.36
CA LEU A 266 -15.64 -7.76 1.75
C LEU A 266 -16.18 -6.34 1.82
N LYS A 267 -17.08 -6.13 2.76
CA LYS A 267 -17.76 -4.85 2.95
C LYS A 267 -16.69 -3.76 3.24
N ASP A 268 -16.80 -2.66 2.52
CA ASP A 268 -15.99 -1.45 2.72
C ASP A 268 -14.46 -1.63 2.54
N VAL A 269 -14.00 -2.76 1.98
CA VAL A 269 -12.63 -2.90 1.49
C VAL A 269 -12.46 -2.06 0.23
N SER A 270 -11.50 -1.15 0.25
CA SER A 270 -11.26 -0.18 -0.83
C SER A 270 -10.54 -0.80 -2.02
N ALA A 271 -9.51 -1.62 -1.76
CA ALA A 271 -8.73 -2.26 -2.82
C ALA A 271 -8.08 -3.58 -2.39
N CYS A 272 -7.81 -4.44 -3.37
CA CYS A 272 -6.88 -5.56 -3.25
C CYS A 272 -5.54 -5.17 -3.87
N VAL A 273 -4.45 -5.25 -3.11
CA VAL A 273 -3.08 -5.08 -3.62
C VAL A 273 -2.60 -6.41 -4.19
N ILE A 274 -2.44 -6.46 -5.51
CA ILE A 274 -2.12 -7.70 -6.24
C ILE A 274 -0.73 -7.60 -6.85
N GLY A 275 0.14 -8.55 -6.47
CA GLY A 275 1.47 -8.71 -7.07
C GLY A 275 1.37 -9.03 -8.55
N THR A 276 2.12 -8.31 -9.39
CA THR A 276 1.98 -8.35 -10.84
C THR A 276 3.34 -8.60 -11.50
N ASP A 277 3.45 -9.70 -12.25
CA ASP A 277 4.68 -10.15 -12.92
C ASP A 277 4.59 -10.16 -14.46
N SER A 278 3.44 -9.80 -15.00
CA SER A 278 3.25 -9.75 -16.46
C SER A 278 2.10 -8.85 -16.89
N VAL A 279 2.14 -8.39 -18.12
CA VAL A 279 1.04 -7.65 -18.75
C VAL A 279 -0.25 -8.48 -18.79
N ASP A 280 -0.14 -9.81 -18.90
CA ASP A 280 -1.32 -10.68 -18.94
C ASP A 280 -2.02 -10.79 -17.59
N VAL A 281 -1.28 -10.71 -16.48
CA VAL A 281 -1.87 -10.55 -15.15
C VAL A 281 -2.61 -9.21 -15.05
N VAL A 282 -2.05 -8.12 -15.57
CA VAL A 282 -2.75 -6.82 -15.61
C VAL A 282 -4.04 -6.94 -16.42
N LYS A 283 -4.02 -7.53 -17.61
CA LYS A 283 -5.21 -7.75 -18.46
C LYS A 283 -6.29 -8.59 -17.75
N SER A 284 -5.88 -9.66 -17.08
CA SER A 284 -6.78 -10.50 -16.29
C SER A 284 -7.47 -9.71 -15.19
N ASN A 285 -6.71 -8.92 -14.43
CA ASN A 285 -7.22 -8.06 -13.37
C ASN A 285 -8.15 -6.95 -13.91
N LEU A 286 -7.81 -6.36 -15.07
CA LEU A 286 -8.68 -5.39 -15.76
C LEU A 286 -10.03 -6.01 -16.14
N ASN A 287 -10.02 -7.21 -16.70
CA ASN A 287 -11.25 -7.92 -17.05
C ASN A 287 -12.10 -8.23 -15.81
N LEU A 288 -11.44 -8.65 -14.71
CA LEU A 288 -12.12 -8.90 -13.45
C LEU A 288 -12.78 -7.63 -12.91
N VAL A 289 -12.06 -6.50 -12.87
CA VAL A 289 -12.58 -5.23 -12.35
C VAL A 289 -13.75 -4.70 -13.19
N LYS A 290 -13.65 -4.78 -14.52
CA LYS A 290 -14.72 -4.35 -15.43
C LYS A 290 -16.01 -5.16 -15.28
N ASN A 291 -15.86 -6.45 -14.98
CA ASN A 291 -17.00 -7.38 -14.86
C ASN A 291 -17.30 -7.75 -13.41
N PHE A 292 -16.75 -7.01 -12.45
CA PHE A 292 -16.91 -7.32 -11.04
C PHE A 292 -18.37 -7.35 -10.60
N LYS A 293 -18.72 -8.44 -9.94
CA LYS A 293 -19.99 -8.58 -9.20
C LYS A 293 -19.63 -9.12 -7.81
N PRO A 294 -20.15 -8.50 -6.73
CA PRO A 294 -19.88 -8.99 -5.39
C PRO A 294 -20.40 -10.41 -5.22
N LEU A 295 -19.66 -11.23 -4.47
CA LEU A 295 -20.11 -12.55 -4.06
C LEU A 295 -21.24 -12.44 -3.05
N LYS A 296 -22.17 -13.39 -3.10
CA LYS A 296 -23.15 -13.59 -2.05
C LYS A 296 -22.53 -14.26 -0.83
N GLN A 297 -23.16 -14.17 0.32
CA GLN A 297 -22.66 -14.74 1.57
C GLN A 297 -22.41 -16.24 1.48
N ASP A 298 -23.32 -16.99 0.85
CA ASP A 298 -23.17 -18.44 0.63
C ASP A 298 -21.92 -18.78 -0.20
N GLN A 299 -21.66 -17.99 -1.25
CA GLN A 299 -20.49 -18.15 -2.11
C GLN A 299 -19.18 -17.80 -1.37
N MET A 300 -19.22 -16.83 -0.46
CA MET A 300 -18.07 -16.49 0.38
C MET A 300 -17.77 -17.62 1.39
N GLU A 301 -18.80 -18.19 2.02
CA GLU A 301 -18.62 -19.33 2.93
C GLU A 301 -18.13 -20.60 2.21
N GLU A 302 -18.59 -20.82 0.98
CA GLU A 302 -18.06 -21.89 0.13
C GLU A 302 -16.55 -21.76 -0.10
N ILE A 303 -16.08 -20.55 -0.42
CA ILE A 303 -14.65 -20.27 -0.61
C ILE A 303 -13.89 -20.47 0.71
N LYS A 304 -14.38 -19.95 1.83
CA LYS A 304 -13.74 -20.16 3.16
C LYS A 304 -13.60 -21.65 3.47
N THR A 305 -14.65 -22.42 3.25
CA THR A 305 -14.65 -23.88 3.47
C THR A 305 -13.62 -24.58 2.59
N ALA A 306 -13.57 -24.23 1.30
CA ALA A 306 -12.60 -24.81 0.36
C ALA A 306 -11.15 -24.47 0.71
N LEU A 307 -10.91 -23.30 1.30
CA LEU A 307 -9.57 -22.80 1.64
C LEU A 307 -9.11 -23.16 3.06
N ALA A 308 -10.02 -23.49 3.97
CA ALA A 308 -9.69 -23.80 5.36
C ALA A 308 -8.54 -24.81 5.54
N PRO A 309 -8.41 -25.89 4.71
CA PRO A 309 -7.29 -26.82 4.82
C PRO A 309 -5.92 -26.20 4.55
N PHE A 310 -5.86 -25.11 3.78
CA PHE A 310 -4.61 -24.44 3.35
C PHE A 310 -4.23 -23.30 4.28
N TYR A 311 -5.21 -22.62 4.88
CA TYR A 311 -4.98 -21.49 5.76
C TYR A 311 -4.76 -21.93 7.21
N ARG A 312 -3.80 -22.84 7.41
CA ARG A 312 -3.27 -23.20 8.71
C ARG A 312 -2.02 -22.40 8.98
N HIS A 313 -1.73 -22.16 10.26
CA HIS A 313 -0.60 -21.36 10.69
C HIS A 313 0.72 -21.77 10.04
N GLU A 314 0.97 -23.09 10.01
CA GLU A 314 2.17 -23.69 9.42
C GLU A 314 2.29 -23.53 7.90
N ASN A 315 1.21 -23.21 7.22
CA ASN A 315 1.17 -23.07 5.76
C ASN A 315 1.25 -21.61 5.29
N LEU A 316 1.33 -20.67 6.24
CA LEU A 316 1.39 -19.25 5.92
C LEU A 316 2.84 -18.77 5.97
N PRO A 317 3.50 -18.48 4.83
CA PRO A 317 4.91 -18.11 4.80
C PRO A 317 5.24 -16.92 5.71
N TRP A 318 4.31 -15.96 5.81
CA TRP A 318 4.48 -14.77 6.65
C TRP A 318 4.32 -15.02 8.15
N MET A 319 4.02 -16.24 8.57
CA MET A 319 4.06 -16.65 9.97
C MET A 319 5.43 -17.19 10.38
N ASP A 320 6.34 -17.43 9.44
CA ASP A 320 7.73 -17.75 9.70
C ASP A 320 8.42 -16.54 10.37
N PRO A 321 9.12 -16.72 11.51
CA PRO A 321 9.85 -15.64 12.19
C PRO A 321 10.91 -14.96 11.32
N TYR A 322 11.42 -15.65 10.30
CA TYR A 322 12.44 -15.14 9.37
C TYR A 322 11.84 -14.60 8.07
N TYR A 323 10.52 -14.61 7.92
CA TYR A 323 9.86 -14.09 6.73
C TYR A 323 10.14 -12.59 6.56
N GLN A 324 10.62 -12.22 5.38
CA GLN A 324 10.77 -10.83 4.97
C GLN A 324 9.79 -10.55 3.82
N ASP A 325 8.89 -9.59 4.02
CA ASP A 325 7.94 -9.21 2.98
C ASP A 325 8.69 -8.52 1.82
N GLY A 326 8.40 -8.97 0.61
CA GLY A 326 9.07 -8.48 -0.59
C GLY A 326 10.22 -9.35 -1.08
N ASN A 327 10.83 -10.15 -0.23
CA ASN A 327 11.86 -11.11 -0.62
C ASN A 327 11.24 -12.51 -0.79
N TRP A 328 11.46 -13.12 -1.94
CA TRP A 328 11.09 -14.50 -2.21
C TRP A 328 12.31 -15.23 -2.73
N ALA A 329 12.83 -16.11 -1.91
CA ALA A 329 13.59 -17.23 -2.40
C ALA A 329 12.64 -18.34 -2.81
#